data_a22560a7a81407b9e3bc7d34540c4ca8
#
_entry.id   a22560a7a81407b9e3bc7d34540c4ca8
#
_cell.length_a   1.000
_cell.length_b   1.000
_cell.length_c   1.000
_cell.angle_alpha   90.00
_cell.angle_beta   90.00
_cell.angle_gamma   90.00
#
_symmetry.space_group_name_H-M   'P 1'
#
loop_
_entity.id
_entity.type
_entity.pdbx_description
1 polymer ?
#
loop_
_entity_poly.entity_id
_entity_poly.type
_entity_poly.pdbx_seq_one_letter_code
_entity_poly.pdbx_strand_id
1 'polypeptide(L)'
;MKKWRLAAVSALIAALVICLFSALSPGGASSANALKLWYISGDCSDKALEALVSDYNRRAGKQARAVAVQSFEDEAALGAAFETDMPDLLLCSRAKAAQLNSRDVLAKLETDTDVWTQGVSGLEGVGEYFFPLGARVTVLLTDTAKCKAAGLPTSWGSLEALLDTAQSYAASSGSALLSADSYTAVLRDALLALGEDFDPTAADAKSEDYTRIYNALAQCAYNGGLSAAVSAPGELLCTLTRSTVLGSSLPASLSASLMPLPEGGHDIRPAELLGIAVFRHEDQSSDDAFAFIDWLCGRERLAQLALDSGLVPVSELGSASGSPLLALYDCGRLTFIDTDSSDREFDAQFRRTIELLG
;
A
#
# COMPACT_ATOMS: atom_id res chain seq x y z
N MET A 1 42.39 -8.10 -0.60
CA MET A 1 41.93 -9.48 -0.32
C MET A 1 40.91 -9.59 0.83
N LYS A 2 40.79 -8.65 1.78
CA LYS A 2 39.80 -8.75 2.89
C LYS A 2 38.34 -8.42 2.50
N LYS A 3 38.11 -7.51 1.55
CA LYS A 3 36.75 -7.08 1.14
C LYS A 3 35.94 -8.17 0.39
N TRP A 4 36.59 -8.99 -0.41
CA TRP A 4 35.95 -10.11 -1.13
C TRP A 4 35.51 -11.25 -0.21
N ARG A 5 36.22 -11.47 0.90
CA ARG A 5 35.84 -12.50 1.89
C ARG A 5 34.60 -12.10 2.70
N LEU A 6 34.42 -10.81 2.96
CA LEU A 6 33.22 -10.29 3.64
C LEU A 6 31.98 -10.40 2.74
N ALA A 7 32.08 -10.06 1.46
CA ALA A 7 30.96 -10.19 0.52
C ALA A 7 30.53 -11.66 0.32
N ALA A 8 31.49 -12.59 0.25
CA ALA A 8 31.19 -14.02 0.13
C ALA A 8 30.53 -14.60 1.39
N VAL A 9 30.94 -14.12 2.59
CA VAL A 9 30.34 -14.55 3.85
C VAL A 9 28.91 -13.99 4.00
N SER A 10 28.67 -12.76 3.59
CA SER A 10 27.31 -12.16 3.61
C SER A 10 26.36 -12.88 2.63
N ALA A 11 26.83 -13.23 1.43
CA ALA A 11 26.05 -14.01 0.47
C ALA A 11 25.73 -15.42 0.98
N LEU A 12 26.69 -16.04 1.70
CA LEU A 12 26.50 -17.38 2.28
C LEU A 12 25.51 -17.37 3.44
N ILE A 13 25.54 -16.32 4.28
CA ILE A 13 24.60 -16.14 5.39
C ILE A 13 23.20 -15.86 4.86
N ALA A 14 23.05 -15.04 3.81
CA ALA A 14 21.77 -14.79 3.16
C ALA A 14 21.18 -16.06 2.56
N ALA A 15 21.99 -16.86 1.85
CA ALA A 15 21.57 -18.14 1.31
C ALA A 15 21.18 -19.16 2.40
N LEU A 16 21.89 -19.16 3.55
CA LEU A 16 21.60 -20.06 4.67
C LEU A 16 20.33 -19.66 5.43
N VAL A 17 20.04 -18.37 5.52
CA VAL A 17 18.80 -17.84 6.09
C VAL A 17 17.61 -18.19 5.20
N ILE A 18 17.73 -18.05 3.89
CA ILE A 18 16.68 -18.44 2.92
C ILE A 18 16.42 -19.97 3.01
N CYS A 19 17.46 -20.81 3.10
CA CYS A 19 17.31 -22.26 3.25
C CYS A 19 16.70 -22.67 4.59
N LEU A 20 16.95 -21.93 5.69
CA LEU A 20 16.38 -22.21 7.01
C LEU A 20 14.91 -21.82 7.11
N PHE A 21 14.48 -20.73 6.46
CA PHE A 21 13.07 -20.35 6.41
C PHE A 21 12.24 -21.33 5.56
N SER A 22 12.78 -21.86 4.46
CA SER A 22 12.08 -22.89 3.66
C SER A 22 11.93 -24.24 4.39
N ALA A 23 12.78 -24.54 5.37
CA ALA A 23 12.74 -25.80 6.11
C ALA A 23 11.83 -25.79 7.34
N LEU A 24 11.32 -24.62 7.76
CA LEU A 24 10.50 -24.43 8.97
C LEU A 24 9.01 -24.20 8.70
N SER A 25 8.55 -24.24 7.44
CA SER A 25 7.13 -24.20 7.12
C SER A 25 6.45 -25.52 7.50
N PRO A 26 5.50 -25.52 8.45
CA PRO A 26 4.79 -26.73 8.84
C PRO A 26 3.69 -27.08 7.82
N GLY A 27 4.08 -27.70 6.72
CA GLY A 27 3.16 -28.14 5.68
C GLY A 27 3.94 -28.81 4.55
N GLY A 28 4.29 -30.08 4.70
CA GLY A 28 5.15 -30.85 3.81
C GLY A 28 4.54 -31.13 2.44
N ALA A 29 4.35 -30.10 1.62
CA ALA A 29 4.31 -30.25 0.17
C ALA A 29 5.71 -29.95 -0.36
N SER A 30 6.25 -30.83 -1.18
CA SER A 30 7.53 -30.64 -1.89
C SER A 30 7.51 -29.27 -2.56
N SER A 31 8.33 -28.34 -2.12
CA SER A 31 8.37 -26.94 -2.56
C SER A 31 8.64 -26.77 -4.07
N ALA A 32 9.08 -27.82 -4.75
CA ALA A 32 9.40 -27.81 -6.16
C ALA A 32 8.18 -27.74 -7.11
N ASN A 33 6.97 -27.95 -6.61
CA ASN A 33 5.74 -27.94 -7.42
C ASN A 33 4.64 -27.01 -6.87
N ALA A 34 4.98 -26.13 -5.92
CA ALA A 34 4.03 -25.15 -5.40
C ALA A 34 3.91 -23.95 -6.35
N LEU A 35 2.72 -23.32 -6.40
CA LEU A 35 2.53 -22.01 -7.01
C LEU A 35 3.27 -20.97 -6.19
N LYS A 36 4.10 -20.15 -6.83
CA LYS A 36 4.84 -19.07 -6.19
C LYS A 36 3.98 -17.80 -6.18
N LEU A 37 3.56 -17.35 -5.02
CA LEU A 37 2.90 -16.06 -4.84
C LEU A 37 3.90 -15.07 -4.25
N TRP A 38 4.28 -14.07 -5.03
CA TRP A 38 5.21 -13.02 -4.63
C TRP A 38 4.47 -11.73 -4.27
N TYR A 39 5.01 -10.96 -3.32
CA TYR A 39 4.48 -9.64 -2.97
C TYR A 39 5.54 -8.79 -2.26
N ILE A 40 5.30 -7.47 -2.19
CA ILE A 40 6.13 -6.56 -1.39
C ILE A 40 5.54 -6.50 0.02
N SER A 41 6.39 -6.68 1.04
CA SER A 41 6.01 -6.55 2.45
C SER A 41 5.41 -5.17 2.71
N GLY A 42 4.24 -5.13 3.37
CA GLY A 42 3.48 -3.89 3.59
C GLY A 42 2.42 -3.56 2.52
N ASP A 43 2.38 -4.26 1.40
CA ASP A 43 1.25 -4.14 0.46
C ASP A 43 0.03 -4.95 0.93
N CYS A 44 0.26 -5.99 1.72
CA CYS A 44 -0.77 -6.83 2.31
C CYS A 44 -0.31 -7.27 3.71
N SER A 45 -1.24 -7.67 4.56
CA SER A 45 -0.91 -8.27 5.86
C SER A 45 -0.30 -9.66 5.66
N ASP A 46 0.99 -9.81 5.99
CA ASP A 46 1.72 -11.09 5.91
C ASP A 46 0.95 -12.19 6.63
N LYS A 47 0.50 -11.90 7.86
CA LYS A 47 -0.27 -12.85 8.69
C LYS A 47 -1.60 -13.26 8.06
N ALA A 48 -2.34 -12.31 7.49
CA ALA A 48 -3.64 -12.59 6.86
C ALA A 48 -3.44 -13.41 5.58
N LEU A 49 -2.46 -13.06 4.76
CA LEU A 49 -2.15 -13.75 3.52
C LEU A 49 -1.66 -15.19 3.80
N GLU A 50 -0.75 -15.39 4.75
CA GLU A 50 -0.27 -16.71 5.16
C GLU A 50 -1.39 -17.60 5.71
N ALA A 51 -2.28 -17.03 6.54
CA ALA A 51 -3.42 -17.77 7.08
C ALA A 51 -4.37 -18.20 5.96
N LEU A 52 -4.65 -17.34 5.01
CA LEU A 52 -5.51 -17.60 3.87
C LEU A 52 -4.89 -18.66 2.96
N VAL A 53 -3.60 -18.55 2.61
CA VAL A 53 -2.89 -19.55 1.81
C VAL A 53 -2.83 -20.90 2.53
N SER A 54 -2.63 -20.92 3.84
CA SER A 54 -2.68 -22.15 4.64
C SER A 54 -4.06 -22.82 4.58
N ASP A 55 -5.16 -22.02 4.62
CA ASP A 55 -6.52 -22.55 4.46
C ASP A 55 -6.75 -23.14 3.06
N TYR A 56 -6.30 -22.45 2.01
CA TYR A 56 -6.34 -22.97 0.65
C TYR A 56 -5.60 -24.31 0.53
N ASN A 57 -4.34 -24.34 0.94
CA ASN A 57 -3.49 -25.52 0.83
C ASN A 57 -4.07 -26.75 1.57
N ARG A 58 -4.73 -26.51 2.70
CA ARG A 58 -5.41 -27.57 3.44
C ARG A 58 -6.63 -28.13 2.69
N ARG A 59 -7.35 -27.27 1.95
CA ARG A 59 -8.57 -27.65 1.21
C ARG A 59 -8.27 -28.20 -0.17
N ALA A 60 -7.27 -27.64 -0.87
CA ALA A 60 -6.87 -28.05 -2.21
C ALA A 60 -6.44 -29.55 -2.26
N GLY A 61 -5.84 -30.04 -1.18
CA GLY A 61 -5.46 -31.44 -1.05
C GLY A 61 -4.48 -31.89 -2.13
N LYS A 62 -4.80 -33.03 -2.80
CA LYS A 62 -3.96 -33.57 -3.88
C LYS A 62 -4.42 -33.16 -5.28
N GLN A 63 -5.48 -32.38 -5.40
CA GLN A 63 -6.14 -32.07 -6.67
C GLN A 63 -5.64 -30.76 -7.31
N ALA A 64 -5.03 -29.86 -6.53
CA ALA A 64 -4.47 -28.62 -7.02
C ALA A 64 -3.07 -28.39 -6.42
N ARG A 65 -2.26 -27.58 -7.09
CA ARG A 65 -0.93 -27.17 -6.58
C ARG A 65 -1.10 -26.34 -5.30
N ALA A 66 -0.27 -26.62 -4.31
CA ALA A 66 -0.18 -25.75 -3.12
C ALA A 66 0.38 -24.38 -3.52
N VAL A 67 0.05 -23.34 -2.75
CA VAL A 67 0.60 -22.01 -2.91
C VAL A 67 1.71 -21.80 -1.87
N ALA A 68 2.85 -21.29 -2.30
CA ALA A 68 3.96 -20.85 -1.45
C ALA A 68 4.10 -19.34 -1.55
N VAL A 69 4.13 -18.65 -0.42
CA VAL A 69 4.20 -17.20 -0.35
C VAL A 69 5.64 -16.76 -0.15
N GLN A 70 6.05 -15.71 -0.85
CA GLN A 70 7.35 -15.06 -0.69
C GLN A 70 7.19 -13.55 -0.67
N SER A 71 7.61 -12.91 0.41
CA SER A 71 7.65 -11.45 0.54
C SER A 71 9.02 -10.89 0.16
N PHE A 72 9.01 -9.66 -0.35
CA PHE A 72 10.20 -8.87 -0.65
C PHE A 72 10.12 -7.55 0.13
N GLU A 73 11.27 -7.04 0.53
CA GLU A 73 11.35 -5.80 1.31
C GLU A 73 10.87 -4.59 0.51
N ASP A 74 11.23 -4.56 -0.79
CA ASP A 74 10.90 -3.44 -1.70
C ASP A 74 10.87 -3.88 -3.17
N GLU A 75 10.56 -2.93 -4.05
CA GLU A 75 10.56 -3.16 -5.50
C GLU A 75 11.94 -3.50 -6.08
N ALA A 76 13.03 -3.05 -5.46
CA ALA A 76 14.38 -3.36 -5.94
C ALA A 76 14.71 -4.83 -5.66
N ALA A 77 14.37 -5.32 -4.46
CA ALA A 77 14.52 -6.73 -4.10
C ALA A 77 13.63 -7.64 -4.96
N LEU A 78 12.38 -7.23 -5.20
CA LEU A 78 11.48 -7.92 -6.12
C LEU A 78 12.03 -7.93 -7.56
N GLY A 79 12.54 -6.78 -8.04
CA GLY A 79 13.15 -6.66 -9.36
C GLY A 79 14.36 -7.56 -9.56
N ALA A 80 15.24 -7.65 -8.55
CA ALA A 80 16.38 -8.55 -8.58
C ALA A 80 15.98 -10.03 -8.61
N ALA A 81 14.88 -10.39 -7.93
CA ALA A 81 14.37 -11.76 -7.96
C ALA A 81 13.87 -12.16 -9.36
N PHE A 82 13.25 -11.24 -10.11
CA PHE A 82 12.81 -11.47 -11.49
C PHE A 82 13.96 -11.80 -12.47
N GLU A 83 15.20 -11.46 -12.14
CA GLU A 83 16.36 -11.81 -12.97
C GLU A 83 16.72 -13.30 -12.89
N THR A 84 16.29 -13.98 -11.83
CA THR A 84 16.69 -15.37 -11.54
C THR A 84 15.52 -16.34 -11.54
N ASP A 85 14.32 -15.88 -11.27
CA ASP A 85 13.12 -16.70 -11.10
C ASP A 85 11.87 -15.90 -11.49
N MET A 86 10.74 -16.61 -11.69
CA MET A 86 9.46 -16.00 -12.07
C MET A 86 8.35 -16.56 -11.18
N PRO A 87 7.48 -15.74 -10.61
CA PRO A 87 6.34 -16.22 -9.84
C PRO A 87 5.23 -16.75 -10.75
N ASP A 88 4.33 -17.54 -10.19
CA ASP A 88 3.05 -17.86 -10.83
C ASP A 88 2.02 -16.73 -10.59
N LEU A 89 2.10 -16.10 -9.42
CA LEU A 89 1.19 -15.06 -8.94
C LEU A 89 1.98 -13.89 -8.34
N LEU A 90 1.59 -12.66 -8.66
CA LEU A 90 2.16 -11.45 -8.06
C LEU A 90 1.05 -10.56 -7.48
N LEU A 91 1.11 -10.32 -6.17
CA LEU A 91 0.30 -9.27 -5.56
C LEU A 91 1.04 -7.95 -5.75
N CYS A 92 0.42 -7.01 -6.45
CA CYS A 92 1.03 -5.73 -6.82
C CYS A 92 -0.01 -4.64 -7.07
N SER A 93 0.45 -3.42 -7.35
CA SER A 93 -0.43 -2.35 -7.82
C SER A 93 -0.89 -2.56 -9.27
N ARG A 94 -2.02 -1.93 -9.62
CA ARG A 94 -2.53 -1.91 -11.01
C ARG A 94 -1.48 -1.37 -11.98
N ALA A 95 -0.77 -0.30 -11.62
CA ALA A 95 0.30 0.27 -12.43
C ALA A 95 1.41 -0.75 -12.74
N LYS A 96 1.81 -1.53 -11.73
CA LYS A 96 2.81 -2.59 -11.91
C LYS A 96 2.30 -3.70 -12.82
N ALA A 97 1.06 -4.14 -12.66
CA ALA A 97 0.44 -5.12 -13.54
C ALA A 97 0.37 -4.61 -14.99
N ALA A 98 -0.02 -3.35 -15.22
CA ALA A 98 -0.02 -2.74 -16.55
C ALA A 98 1.38 -2.71 -17.18
N GLN A 99 2.42 -2.37 -16.39
CA GLN A 99 3.81 -2.40 -16.86
C GLN A 99 4.24 -3.82 -17.26
N LEU A 100 3.87 -4.84 -16.49
CA LEU A 100 4.18 -6.24 -16.81
C LEU A 100 3.40 -6.71 -18.03
N ASN A 101 2.13 -6.33 -18.14
CA ASN A 101 1.30 -6.66 -19.29
C ASN A 101 1.85 -6.09 -20.60
N SER A 102 2.42 -4.88 -20.57
CA SER A 102 3.08 -4.29 -21.76
C SER A 102 4.27 -5.10 -22.28
N ARG A 103 4.81 -6.01 -21.46
CA ARG A 103 5.87 -6.96 -21.81
C ARG A 103 5.34 -8.33 -22.22
N ASP A 104 4.02 -8.51 -22.27
CA ASP A 104 3.35 -9.76 -22.67
C ASP A 104 3.71 -10.97 -21.77
N VAL A 105 3.98 -10.74 -20.47
CA VAL A 105 4.33 -11.79 -19.52
C VAL A 105 3.17 -12.26 -18.65
N LEU A 106 2.03 -11.58 -18.71
CA LEU A 106 0.86 -11.94 -17.92
C LEU A 106 -0.12 -12.82 -18.70
N ALA A 107 -0.77 -13.73 -17.97
CA ALA A 107 -1.88 -14.51 -18.48
C ALA A 107 -3.17 -13.67 -18.45
N LYS A 108 -3.98 -13.81 -19.49
CA LYS A 108 -5.31 -13.18 -19.50
C LYS A 108 -6.21 -13.89 -18.50
N LEU A 109 -6.87 -13.14 -17.65
CA LEU A 109 -7.87 -13.67 -16.72
C LEU A 109 -9.11 -14.12 -17.49
N GLU A 110 -9.49 -15.37 -17.34
CA GLU A 110 -10.71 -15.93 -17.95
C GLU A 110 -11.94 -15.69 -17.05
N THR A 111 -11.75 -15.16 -15.86
CA THR A 111 -12.81 -14.84 -14.91
C THR A 111 -13.56 -13.58 -15.32
N ASP A 112 -14.88 -13.60 -15.20
CA ASP A 112 -15.72 -12.41 -15.36
C ASP A 112 -15.52 -11.47 -14.16
N THR A 113 -14.54 -10.58 -14.30
CA THR A 113 -14.17 -9.62 -13.23
C THR A 113 -15.30 -8.62 -12.96
N ASP A 114 -16.22 -8.42 -13.89
CA ASP A 114 -17.38 -7.53 -13.72
C ASP A 114 -18.32 -8.04 -12.61
N VAL A 115 -18.35 -9.35 -12.38
CA VAL A 115 -19.12 -9.95 -11.27
C VAL A 115 -18.54 -9.57 -9.89
N TRP A 116 -17.22 -9.37 -9.80
CA TRP A 116 -16.53 -9.12 -8.54
C TRP A 116 -16.47 -7.64 -8.17
N THR A 117 -16.55 -6.77 -9.18
CA THR A 117 -16.44 -5.32 -9.03
C THR A 117 -17.79 -4.61 -9.13
N GLN A 118 -18.89 -5.36 -9.20
CA GLN A 118 -20.24 -4.78 -9.28
C GLN A 118 -20.49 -3.80 -8.13
N GLY A 119 -20.77 -2.56 -8.49
CA GLY A 119 -21.10 -1.49 -7.55
C GLY A 119 -19.93 -0.55 -7.21
N VAL A 120 -18.71 -0.83 -7.67
CA VAL A 120 -17.57 0.08 -7.48
C VAL A 120 -17.30 0.78 -8.82
N SER A 121 -17.68 2.05 -8.93
CA SER A 121 -17.43 2.86 -10.13
C SER A 121 -15.91 3.05 -10.34
N GLY A 122 -15.49 3.08 -11.62
CA GLY A 122 -14.08 3.28 -11.99
C GLY A 122 -13.21 2.02 -12.04
N LEU A 123 -13.82 0.83 -11.89
CA LEU A 123 -13.14 -0.45 -12.12
C LEU A 123 -13.44 -1.06 -13.50
N GLU A 124 -14.18 -0.36 -14.33
CA GLU A 124 -14.51 -0.77 -15.70
C GLU A 124 -13.21 -0.94 -16.52
N GLY A 125 -13.04 -2.12 -17.12
CA GLY A 125 -11.85 -2.44 -17.91
C GLY A 125 -10.60 -2.83 -17.15
N VAL A 126 -10.65 -2.90 -15.82
CA VAL A 126 -9.54 -3.34 -14.94
C VAL A 126 -9.52 -4.86 -14.84
N GLY A 127 -9.60 -5.65 -15.81
CA GLY A 127 -9.84 -7.05 -15.51
C GLY A 127 -9.22 -8.07 -16.43
N GLU A 128 -8.56 -7.65 -17.52
CA GLU A 128 -8.01 -8.67 -18.42
C GLU A 128 -6.77 -9.37 -17.87
N TYR A 129 -5.97 -8.70 -17.02
CA TYR A 129 -4.67 -9.21 -16.55
C TYR A 129 -4.44 -9.01 -15.05
N PHE A 130 -5.42 -8.45 -14.36
CA PHE A 130 -5.26 -8.02 -12.97
C PHE A 130 -6.55 -8.26 -12.20
N PHE A 131 -6.45 -9.06 -11.14
CA PHE A 131 -7.56 -9.35 -10.24
C PHE A 131 -7.53 -8.41 -9.03
N PRO A 132 -8.46 -7.45 -8.90
CA PRO A 132 -8.44 -6.47 -7.83
C PRO A 132 -8.77 -7.10 -6.47
N LEU A 133 -7.91 -6.84 -5.47
CA LEU A 133 -8.07 -7.25 -4.08
C LEU A 133 -8.75 -6.16 -3.25
N GLY A 134 -8.23 -4.95 -3.32
CA GLY A 134 -8.68 -3.81 -2.55
C GLY A 134 -7.91 -2.55 -2.91
N ALA A 135 -8.31 -1.43 -2.31
CA ALA A 135 -7.71 -0.13 -2.55
C ALA A 135 -7.02 0.42 -1.31
N ARG A 136 -5.80 0.90 -1.44
CA ARG A 136 -5.11 1.62 -0.37
C ARG A 136 -5.31 3.12 -0.51
N VAL A 137 -5.50 3.79 0.61
CA VAL A 137 -5.73 5.24 0.71
C VAL A 137 -4.80 5.84 1.76
N THR A 138 -4.70 7.17 1.78
CA THR A 138 -3.95 7.87 2.84
C THR A 138 -4.81 8.01 4.10
N VAL A 139 -4.23 7.64 5.23
CA VAL A 139 -4.83 7.76 6.57
C VAL A 139 -3.95 8.61 7.47
N LEU A 140 -4.57 9.23 8.46
CA LEU A 140 -3.90 9.93 9.56
C LEU A 140 -3.91 9.02 10.79
N LEU A 141 -2.73 8.63 11.26
CA LEU A 141 -2.53 8.03 12.57
C LEU A 141 -2.28 9.13 13.59
N THR A 142 -2.98 9.08 14.72
CA THR A 142 -2.86 10.04 15.81
C THR A 142 -2.59 9.31 17.12
N ASP A 143 -1.52 9.65 17.81
CA ASP A 143 -1.31 9.20 19.19
C ASP A 143 -2.19 10.05 20.12
N THR A 144 -3.37 9.54 20.42
CA THR A 144 -4.38 10.26 21.18
C THR A 144 -3.94 10.53 22.63
N ALA A 145 -3.09 9.69 23.19
CA ALA A 145 -2.55 9.88 24.54
C ALA A 145 -1.54 11.02 24.56
N LYS A 146 -0.59 11.03 23.61
CA LYS A 146 0.40 12.12 23.48
C LYS A 146 -0.25 13.44 23.11
N CYS A 147 -1.22 13.46 22.18
CA CYS A 147 -1.96 14.67 21.82
C CYS A 147 -2.68 15.28 23.04
N LYS A 148 -3.40 14.47 23.80
CA LYS A 148 -4.07 14.93 25.04
C LYS A 148 -3.08 15.45 26.07
N ALA A 149 -1.95 14.77 26.26
CA ALA A 149 -0.90 15.20 27.20
C ALA A 149 -0.28 16.55 26.77
N ALA A 150 -0.21 16.81 25.47
CA ALA A 150 0.26 18.08 24.90
C ALA A 150 -0.83 19.16 24.81
N GLY A 151 -2.06 18.88 25.24
CA GLY A 151 -3.19 19.80 25.11
C GLY A 151 -3.65 20.04 23.67
N LEU A 152 -3.41 19.09 22.79
CA LEU A 152 -3.71 19.18 21.36
C LEU A 152 -5.03 18.45 21.02
N PRO A 153 -5.69 18.83 19.93
CA PRO A 153 -6.81 18.06 19.38
C PRO A 153 -6.37 16.66 18.97
N THR A 154 -7.31 15.74 18.86
CA THR A 154 -7.10 14.36 18.37
C THR A 154 -7.78 14.13 17.02
N SER A 155 -8.37 15.15 16.44
CA SER A 155 -8.96 15.19 15.10
C SER A 155 -8.93 16.61 14.57
N TRP A 156 -8.88 16.77 13.27
CA TRP A 156 -8.80 18.06 12.58
C TRP A 156 -9.87 18.13 11.49
N GLY A 157 -10.49 19.32 11.36
CA GLY A 157 -11.57 19.57 10.40
C GLY A 157 -11.05 19.77 8.96
N SER A 158 -9.77 20.17 8.80
CA SER A 158 -9.14 20.35 7.50
C SER A 158 -7.64 20.04 7.55
N LEU A 159 -7.01 19.89 6.38
CA LEU A 159 -5.57 19.71 6.25
C LEU A 159 -4.84 20.94 6.78
N GLU A 160 -5.33 22.13 6.45
CA GLU A 160 -4.77 23.40 6.93
C GLU A 160 -4.78 23.47 8.46
N ALA A 161 -5.88 23.08 9.10
CA ALA A 161 -5.97 23.05 10.57
C ALA A 161 -4.95 22.07 11.20
N LEU A 162 -4.67 20.94 10.55
CA LEU A 162 -3.62 20.01 10.97
C LEU A 162 -2.24 20.65 10.84
N LEU A 163 -1.94 21.31 9.71
CA LEU A 163 -0.66 21.97 9.46
C LEU A 163 -0.43 23.15 10.40
N ASP A 164 -1.45 23.97 10.67
CA ASP A 164 -1.38 25.07 11.64
C ASP A 164 -1.11 24.57 13.07
N THR A 165 -1.76 23.46 13.44
CA THR A 165 -1.50 22.80 14.72
C THR A 165 -0.05 22.30 14.79
N ALA A 166 0.47 21.72 13.70
CA ALA A 166 1.84 21.24 13.63
C ALA A 166 2.87 22.38 13.79
N GLN A 167 2.66 23.50 13.12
CA GLN A 167 3.50 24.69 13.26
C GLN A 167 3.48 25.26 14.69
N SER A 168 2.29 25.40 15.27
CA SER A 168 2.12 25.92 16.63
C SER A 168 2.77 25.01 17.68
N TYR A 169 2.66 23.70 17.50
CA TYR A 169 3.31 22.71 18.35
C TYR A 169 4.84 22.81 18.24
N ALA A 170 5.39 22.87 17.03
CA ALA A 170 6.83 22.99 16.82
C ALA A 170 7.38 24.27 17.46
N ALA A 171 6.69 25.39 17.29
CA ALA A 171 7.08 26.67 17.91
C ALA A 171 7.12 26.61 19.45
N SER A 172 6.28 25.78 20.08
CA SER A 172 6.19 25.66 21.53
C SER A 172 7.07 24.56 22.11
N SER A 173 7.24 23.44 21.40
CA SER A 173 7.93 22.24 21.88
C SER A 173 9.35 22.09 21.33
N GLY A 174 9.68 22.74 20.19
CA GLY A 174 10.92 22.54 19.44
C GLY A 174 10.98 21.21 18.70
N SER A 175 9.85 20.53 18.51
CA SER A 175 9.80 19.20 17.89
C SER A 175 8.69 19.15 16.83
N ALA A 176 8.89 18.39 15.74
CA ALA A 176 7.86 18.16 14.75
C ALA A 176 6.67 17.40 15.33
N LEU A 177 5.47 17.76 14.91
CA LEU A 177 4.25 17.04 15.25
C LEU A 177 3.92 15.97 14.22
N LEU A 178 4.17 16.24 12.95
CA LEU A 178 3.66 15.48 11.80
C LEU A 178 4.78 14.91 10.93
N SER A 179 4.64 13.66 10.52
CA SER A 179 5.39 13.07 9.41
C SER A 179 4.46 12.52 8.33
N ALA A 180 4.99 12.24 7.15
CA ALA A 180 4.27 11.54 6.11
C ALA A 180 5.18 10.48 5.48
N ASP A 181 4.60 9.31 5.12
CA ASP A 181 5.31 8.29 4.35
C ASP A 181 5.57 8.79 2.92
N SER A 182 4.64 9.59 2.38
CA SER A 182 4.79 10.26 1.09
C SER A 182 4.08 11.61 1.10
N TYR A 183 4.86 12.68 0.96
CA TYR A 183 4.32 14.03 0.78
C TYR A 183 3.67 14.23 -0.60
N THR A 184 4.13 13.46 -1.59
CA THR A 184 3.49 13.40 -2.92
C THR A 184 2.06 12.88 -2.81
N ALA A 185 1.84 11.81 -2.04
CA ALA A 185 0.50 11.28 -1.81
C ALA A 185 -0.38 12.32 -1.10
N VAL A 186 0.12 12.99 -0.06
CA VAL A 186 -0.61 14.04 0.66
C VAL A 186 -1.03 15.18 -0.28
N LEU A 187 -0.11 15.65 -1.12
CA LEU A 187 -0.38 16.72 -2.08
C LEU A 187 -1.40 16.29 -3.13
N ARG A 188 -1.25 15.07 -3.68
CA ARG A 188 -2.20 14.49 -4.65
C ARG A 188 -3.60 14.35 -4.06
N ASP A 189 -3.70 13.81 -2.84
CA ASP A 189 -4.97 13.63 -2.16
C ASP A 189 -5.68 14.97 -1.95
N ALA A 190 -4.92 16.00 -1.56
CA ALA A 190 -5.47 17.34 -1.37
C ALA A 190 -5.94 17.96 -2.69
N LEU A 191 -5.14 17.86 -3.75
CA LEU A 191 -5.47 18.45 -5.07
C LEU A 191 -6.66 17.75 -5.70
N LEU A 192 -6.71 16.41 -5.67
CA LEU A 192 -7.84 15.67 -6.20
C LEU A 192 -9.15 16.01 -5.48
N ALA A 193 -9.09 16.22 -4.16
CA ALA A 193 -10.24 16.68 -3.39
C ALA A 193 -10.72 18.08 -3.81
N LEU A 194 -9.84 18.90 -4.37
CA LEU A 194 -10.17 20.22 -4.95
C LEU A 194 -10.60 20.15 -6.41
N GLY A 195 -10.64 18.94 -7.00
CA GLY A 195 -11.03 18.72 -8.38
C GLY A 195 -9.90 18.92 -9.38
N GLU A 196 -8.65 18.87 -8.92
CA GLU A 196 -7.46 19.03 -9.74
C GLU A 196 -6.67 17.74 -9.87
N ASP A 197 -6.18 17.45 -11.08
CA ASP A 197 -5.23 16.38 -11.30
C ASP A 197 -3.82 16.81 -10.86
N PHE A 198 -3.08 15.87 -10.30
CA PHE A 198 -1.70 16.09 -9.93
C PHE A 198 -0.75 15.28 -10.82
N ASP A 199 0.05 15.99 -11.60
CA ASP A 199 1.17 15.43 -12.35
C ASP A 199 2.49 15.95 -11.78
N PRO A 200 3.30 15.09 -11.11
CA PRO A 200 4.57 15.50 -10.53
C PRO A 200 5.60 15.92 -11.58
N THR A 201 5.41 15.55 -12.86
CA THR A 201 6.33 15.89 -13.95
C THR A 201 5.98 17.20 -14.64
N ALA A 202 4.76 17.72 -14.47
CA ALA A 202 4.31 18.97 -15.07
C ALA A 202 4.87 20.17 -14.31
N ALA A 203 6.05 20.63 -14.69
CA ALA A 203 6.76 21.74 -14.01
C ALA A 203 6.09 23.10 -14.20
N ASP A 204 5.30 23.32 -15.26
CA ASP A 204 4.92 24.65 -15.75
C ASP A 204 3.45 25.04 -15.57
N ALA A 205 2.58 24.12 -15.16
CA ALA A 205 1.15 24.37 -15.00
C ALA A 205 0.72 24.24 -13.53
N LYS A 206 1.25 25.10 -12.67
CA LYS A 206 0.87 25.11 -11.25
C LYS A 206 -0.38 25.93 -11.08
N SER A 207 -1.47 25.27 -10.71
CA SER A 207 -2.71 25.92 -10.34
C SER A 207 -2.58 26.76 -9.07
N GLU A 208 -3.57 27.57 -8.80
CA GLU A 208 -3.67 28.35 -7.56
C GLU A 208 -3.76 27.40 -6.36
N ASP A 209 -4.55 26.34 -6.45
CA ASP A 209 -4.72 25.34 -5.41
C ASP A 209 -3.44 24.52 -5.17
N TYR A 210 -2.73 24.10 -6.23
CA TYR A 210 -1.41 23.50 -6.07
C TYR A 210 -0.48 24.42 -5.28
N THR A 211 -0.39 25.69 -5.70
CA THR A 211 0.49 26.66 -5.05
C THR A 211 0.10 26.86 -3.59
N ARG A 212 -1.19 26.94 -3.28
CA ARG A 212 -1.72 27.08 -1.92
C ARG A 212 -1.34 25.90 -1.04
N ILE A 213 -1.63 24.66 -1.47
CA ILE A 213 -1.35 23.45 -0.67
C ILE A 213 0.15 23.20 -0.53
N TYR A 214 0.91 23.34 -1.62
CA TYR A 214 2.37 23.20 -1.59
C TYR A 214 3.02 24.20 -0.63
N ASN A 215 2.61 25.47 -0.70
CA ASN A 215 3.14 26.50 0.20
C ASN A 215 2.74 26.26 1.67
N ALA A 216 1.53 25.76 1.93
CA ALA A 216 1.11 25.39 3.29
C ALA A 216 2.01 24.28 3.87
N LEU A 217 2.30 23.24 3.10
CA LEU A 217 3.23 22.17 3.47
C LEU A 217 4.65 22.71 3.67
N ALA A 218 5.16 23.50 2.71
CA ALA A 218 6.51 24.09 2.79
C ALA A 218 6.65 25.03 3.99
N GLN A 219 5.62 25.86 4.28
CA GLN A 219 5.63 26.77 5.43
C GLN A 219 5.59 25.97 6.75
N CYS A 220 4.81 24.90 6.81
CA CYS A 220 4.78 24.03 7.98
C CYS A 220 6.15 23.37 8.20
N ALA A 221 6.83 22.95 7.14
CA ALA A 221 8.18 22.41 7.19
C ALA A 221 9.18 23.46 7.69
N TYR A 222 9.16 24.65 7.10
CA TYR A 222 10.04 25.78 7.49
C TYR A 222 9.90 26.12 8.98
N ASN A 223 8.69 26.04 9.53
CA ASN A 223 8.41 26.26 10.94
C ASN A 223 8.68 25.04 11.84
N GLY A 224 9.28 23.97 11.29
CA GLY A 224 9.64 22.76 12.05
C GLY A 224 8.46 21.85 12.39
N GLY A 225 7.26 22.09 11.83
CA GLY A 225 6.06 21.29 12.10
C GLY A 225 6.04 19.92 11.41
N LEU A 226 6.78 19.79 10.29
CA LEU A 226 6.93 18.54 9.55
C LEU A 226 8.30 17.90 9.77
N SER A 227 8.33 16.57 9.83
CA SER A 227 9.57 15.78 9.81
C SER A 227 9.91 15.36 8.38
N ALA A 228 11.17 15.57 7.96
CA ALA A 228 11.68 15.03 6.70
C ALA A 228 11.85 13.50 6.75
N ALA A 229 12.14 12.96 7.94
CA ALA A 229 12.28 11.53 8.14
C ALA A 229 10.92 10.82 8.13
N VAL A 230 10.88 9.64 7.52
CA VAL A 230 9.76 8.71 7.72
C VAL A 230 9.83 8.20 9.15
N SER A 231 8.77 8.37 9.90
CA SER A 231 8.69 7.97 11.30
C SER A 231 7.82 6.73 11.44
N ALA A 232 8.26 5.80 12.28
CA ALA A 232 7.42 4.65 12.61
C ALA A 232 6.12 5.10 13.31
N PRO A 233 5.01 4.35 13.15
CA PRO A 233 3.75 4.66 13.81
C PRO A 233 3.93 4.86 15.32
N GLY A 234 3.55 6.03 15.83
CA GLY A 234 3.65 6.39 17.25
C GLY A 234 4.99 7.03 17.69
N GLU A 235 5.96 7.20 16.81
CA GLU A 235 7.15 8.00 17.11
C GLU A 235 6.78 9.49 17.25
N LEU A 236 6.08 10.03 16.26
CA LEU A 236 5.47 11.36 16.33
C LEU A 236 4.02 11.30 16.80
N LEU A 237 3.45 12.48 17.09
CA LEU A 237 2.06 12.60 17.52
C LEU A 237 1.09 12.27 16.39
N CYS A 238 1.47 12.62 15.16
CA CYS A 238 0.68 12.42 13.96
C CYS A 238 1.54 11.87 12.82
N THR A 239 1.00 10.92 12.06
CA THR A 239 1.66 10.35 10.88
C THR A 239 0.64 10.17 9.76
N LEU A 240 0.87 10.78 8.60
CA LEU A 240 0.14 10.49 7.37
C LEU A 240 0.81 9.30 6.70
N THR A 241 0.05 8.23 6.51
CA THR A 241 0.59 6.96 6.00
C THR A 241 -0.44 6.23 5.13
N ARG A 242 -0.02 5.18 4.46
CA ARG A 242 -0.92 4.32 3.70
C ARG A 242 -1.79 3.48 4.62
N SER A 243 -3.02 3.25 4.24
CA SER A 243 -3.99 2.49 5.05
C SER A 243 -3.56 1.05 5.33
N THR A 244 -2.63 0.47 4.56
CA THR A 244 -2.10 -0.88 4.79
C THR A 244 -1.46 -1.05 6.17
N VAL A 245 -1.01 0.02 6.80
CA VAL A 245 -0.52 -0.01 8.20
C VAL A 245 -1.59 -0.52 9.18
N LEU A 246 -2.88 -0.38 8.84
CA LEU A 246 -4.01 -0.85 9.66
C LEU A 246 -4.11 -2.38 9.68
N GLY A 247 -3.50 -3.07 8.72
CA GLY A 247 -3.36 -4.53 8.71
C GLY A 247 -2.34 -5.07 9.72
N SER A 248 -1.56 -4.19 10.33
CA SER A 248 -0.61 -4.52 11.38
C SER A 248 -1.19 -4.27 12.78
N SER A 249 -0.56 -4.84 13.81
CA SER A 249 -0.94 -4.55 15.20
C SER A 249 -0.45 -3.16 15.59
N LEU A 250 -1.34 -2.17 15.54
CA LEU A 250 -1.04 -0.82 16.01
C LEU A 250 -1.07 -0.75 17.55
N PRO A 251 -0.22 0.10 18.16
CA PRO A 251 -0.34 0.44 19.58
C PRO A 251 -1.74 0.97 19.93
N ALA A 252 -2.28 0.56 21.08
CA ALA A 252 -3.63 0.95 21.51
C ALA A 252 -3.82 2.49 21.71
N SER A 253 -2.73 3.25 21.82
CA SER A 253 -2.77 4.72 21.89
C SER A 253 -3.02 5.38 20.53
N LEU A 254 -2.80 4.65 19.43
CA LEU A 254 -2.97 5.15 18.07
C LEU A 254 -4.42 5.00 17.63
N SER A 255 -4.99 6.07 17.13
CA SER A 255 -6.25 6.07 16.39
C SER A 255 -5.97 6.37 14.92
N ALA A 256 -6.72 5.72 14.04
CA ALA A 256 -6.69 5.98 12.61
C ALA A 256 -7.93 6.76 12.19
N SER A 257 -7.74 7.72 11.32
CA SER A 257 -8.81 8.42 10.61
C SER A 257 -8.39 8.62 9.16
N LEU A 258 -9.34 8.97 8.28
CA LEU A 258 -8.98 9.42 6.94
C LEU A 258 -8.16 10.71 7.05
N MET A 259 -7.25 10.94 6.09
CA MET A 259 -6.54 12.21 5.98
C MET A 259 -7.56 13.37 5.95
N PRO A 260 -7.38 14.44 6.73
CA PRO A 260 -8.24 15.61 6.62
C PRO A 260 -8.18 16.21 5.21
N LEU A 261 -9.34 16.56 4.66
CA LEU A 261 -9.42 17.23 3.37
C LEU A 261 -8.95 18.67 3.47
N PRO A 262 -8.45 19.28 2.38
CA PRO A 262 -8.21 20.72 2.34
C PRO A 262 -9.53 21.51 2.46
N GLU A 263 -9.45 22.77 2.89
CA GLU A 263 -10.61 23.66 2.91
C GLU A 263 -11.19 23.83 1.51
N GLY A 264 -12.51 23.67 1.40
CA GLY A 264 -13.23 23.68 0.12
C GLY A 264 -13.16 22.37 -0.67
N GLY A 265 -12.45 21.36 -0.17
CA GLY A 265 -12.32 20.07 -0.85
C GLY A 265 -13.59 19.23 -0.80
N HIS A 266 -13.82 18.49 -1.87
CA HIS A 266 -14.87 17.46 -1.95
C HIS A 266 -14.37 16.16 -1.34
N ASP A 267 -15.30 15.33 -0.80
CA ASP A 267 -14.95 14.04 -0.21
C ASP A 267 -14.68 12.97 -1.28
N ILE A 268 -13.68 13.24 -2.09
CA ILE A 268 -13.10 12.33 -3.08
C ILE A 268 -11.72 11.92 -2.58
N ARG A 269 -11.41 10.63 -2.66
CA ARG A 269 -10.16 10.06 -2.17
C ARG A 269 -9.42 9.36 -3.27
N PRO A 270 -8.17 9.74 -3.57
CA PRO A 270 -7.30 8.92 -4.38
C PRO A 270 -7.08 7.56 -3.73
N ALA A 271 -7.13 6.55 -4.54
CA ALA A 271 -6.96 5.18 -4.10
C ALA A 271 -6.05 4.42 -5.07
N GLU A 272 -5.04 3.78 -4.56
CA GLU A 272 -4.19 2.91 -5.35
C GLU A 272 -4.74 1.48 -5.27
N LEU A 273 -5.06 0.92 -6.43
CA LEU A 273 -5.64 -0.41 -6.52
C LEU A 273 -4.54 -1.47 -6.40
N LEU A 274 -4.70 -2.38 -5.44
CA LEU A 274 -3.87 -3.56 -5.25
C LEU A 274 -4.64 -4.81 -5.68
N GLY A 275 -3.94 -5.77 -6.25
CA GLY A 275 -4.54 -7.02 -6.71
C GLY A 275 -3.51 -8.04 -7.11
N ILE A 276 -3.95 -9.11 -7.76
CA ILE A 276 -3.13 -10.24 -8.16
C ILE A 276 -3.05 -10.30 -9.69
N ALA A 277 -1.82 -10.35 -10.22
CA ALA A 277 -1.53 -10.67 -11.60
C ALA A 277 -1.07 -12.13 -11.70
N VAL A 278 -1.46 -12.83 -12.76
CA VAL A 278 -1.04 -14.21 -13.07
C VAL A 278 0.02 -14.18 -14.16
N PHE A 279 1.14 -14.85 -13.94
CA PHE A 279 2.19 -14.97 -14.95
C PHE A 279 1.91 -16.13 -15.91
N ARG A 280 2.27 -15.90 -17.17
CA ARG A 280 2.24 -16.91 -18.21
C ARG A 280 3.58 -17.64 -18.28
N HIS A 281 3.56 -18.94 -18.14
CA HIS A 281 4.72 -19.80 -18.32
C HIS A 281 4.57 -20.60 -19.63
N GLU A 282 5.64 -20.73 -20.41
CA GLU A 282 5.59 -21.42 -21.71
C GLU A 282 5.25 -22.92 -21.58
N ASP A 283 5.73 -23.55 -20.50
CA ASP A 283 5.61 -25.00 -20.31
C ASP A 283 4.59 -25.41 -19.24
N GLN A 284 3.81 -24.47 -18.67
CA GLN A 284 2.87 -24.76 -17.59
C GLN A 284 1.54 -24.07 -17.84
N SER A 285 0.44 -24.82 -17.60
CA SER A 285 -0.89 -24.21 -17.57
C SER A 285 -1.04 -23.27 -16.36
N SER A 286 -1.74 -22.17 -16.56
CA SER A 286 -2.13 -21.24 -15.50
C SER A 286 -3.39 -21.70 -14.72
N ASP A 287 -3.95 -22.88 -15.03
CA ASP A 287 -5.22 -23.36 -14.45
C ASP A 287 -5.20 -23.43 -12.92
N ASP A 288 -4.09 -23.88 -12.33
CA ASP A 288 -3.96 -23.94 -10.87
C ASP A 288 -3.91 -22.54 -10.23
N ALA A 289 -3.29 -21.55 -10.92
CA ALA A 289 -3.27 -20.17 -10.47
C ALA A 289 -4.68 -19.56 -10.55
N PHE A 290 -5.41 -19.82 -11.62
CA PHE A 290 -6.81 -19.42 -11.74
C PHE A 290 -7.71 -20.10 -10.71
N ALA A 291 -7.50 -21.38 -10.42
CA ALA A 291 -8.23 -22.10 -9.38
C ALA A 291 -7.99 -21.47 -7.98
N PHE A 292 -6.79 -20.98 -7.70
CA PHE A 292 -6.53 -20.23 -6.48
C PHE A 292 -7.29 -18.90 -6.45
N ILE A 293 -7.28 -18.15 -7.57
CA ILE A 293 -8.02 -16.88 -7.67
C ILE A 293 -9.52 -17.12 -7.51
N ASP A 294 -10.09 -18.12 -8.20
CA ASP A 294 -11.52 -18.47 -8.06
C ASP A 294 -11.89 -18.83 -6.62
N TRP A 295 -11.01 -19.58 -5.95
CA TRP A 295 -11.22 -19.87 -4.54
C TRP A 295 -11.14 -18.60 -3.67
N LEU A 296 -10.19 -17.70 -3.95
CA LEU A 296 -10.04 -16.42 -3.27
C LEU A 296 -11.27 -15.52 -3.48
N CYS A 297 -11.87 -15.56 -4.67
CA CYS A 297 -13.07 -14.82 -5.05
C CYS A 297 -14.32 -15.16 -4.22
N GLY A 298 -14.30 -16.19 -3.37
CA GLY A 298 -15.35 -16.34 -2.38
C GLY A 298 -15.50 -15.03 -1.60
N ARG A 299 -16.70 -14.41 -1.71
CA ARG A 299 -17.00 -13.02 -1.29
C ARG A 299 -16.42 -12.64 0.06
N GLU A 300 -16.60 -13.49 1.07
CA GLU A 300 -16.11 -13.23 2.43
C GLU A 300 -14.58 -13.25 2.53
N ARG A 301 -13.90 -14.15 1.80
CA ARG A 301 -12.43 -14.28 1.89
C ARG A 301 -11.70 -13.08 1.32
N LEU A 302 -12.15 -12.62 0.16
CA LEU A 302 -11.53 -11.46 -0.50
C LEU A 302 -11.70 -10.20 0.34
N ALA A 303 -12.93 -9.91 0.76
CA ALA A 303 -13.23 -8.75 1.59
C ALA A 303 -12.50 -8.82 2.94
N GLN A 304 -12.43 -10.00 3.56
CA GLN A 304 -11.72 -10.20 4.82
C GLN A 304 -10.22 -9.97 4.65
N LEU A 305 -9.60 -10.52 3.59
CA LEU A 305 -8.18 -10.29 3.31
C LEU A 305 -7.90 -8.80 3.08
N ALA A 306 -8.76 -8.11 2.32
CA ALA A 306 -8.61 -6.68 2.10
C ALA A 306 -8.66 -5.90 3.43
N LEU A 307 -9.66 -6.14 4.28
CA LEU A 307 -9.79 -5.47 5.58
C LEU A 307 -8.64 -5.79 6.52
N ASP A 308 -8.24 -7.06 6.61
CA ASP A 308 -7.12 -7.50 7.44
C ASP A 308 -5.78 -6.94 6.95
N SER A 309 -5.72 -6.51 5.69
CA SER A 309 -4.57 -5.84 5.08
C SER A 309 -4.67 -4.31 5.12
N GLY A 310 -5.71 -3.75 5.74
CA GLY A 310 -5.91 -2.30 5.79
C GLY A 310 -6.27 -1.70 4.42
N LEU A 311 -6.91 -2.47 3.56
CA LEU A 311 -7.41 -2.02 2.26
C LEU A 311 -8.92 -1.76 2.32
N VAL A 312 -9.38 -0.81 1.52
CA VAL A 312 -10.81 -0.65 1.22
C VAL A 312 -11.20 -1.80 0.29
N PRO A 313 -12.12 -2.70 0.66
CA PRO A 313 -12.53 -3.78 -0.22
C PRO A 313 -13.16 -3.26 -1.50
N VAL A 314 -12.90 -3.94 -2.62
CA VAL A 314 -13.54 -3.65 -3.92
C VAL A 314 -14.58 -4.69 -4.31
N SER A 315 -14.77 -5.72 -3.49
CA SER A 315 -15.83 -6.71 -3.59
C SER A 315 -16.95 -6.41 -2.61
N GLU A 316 -18.16 -6.90 -2.87
CA GLU A 316 -19.27 -6.77 -1.92
C GLU A 316 -18.88 -7.29 -0.54
N LEU A 317 -19.13 -6.47 0.45
CA LEU A 317 -18.95 -6.83 1.84
C LEU A 317 -20.10 -7.74 2.31
N GLY A 318 -19.73 -8.85 2.91
CA GLY A 318 -20.58 -9.50 3.89
C GLY A 318 -20.72 -8.62 5.15
N SER A 319 -21.11 -9.18 6.26
CA SER A 319 -21.34 -8.48 7.56
C SER A 319 -20.07 -7.97 8.26
N ALA A 320 -19.06 -7.50 7.53
CA ALA A 320 -17.83 -6.94 8.13
C ALA A 320 -18.14 -5.64 8.88
N SER A 321 -17.67 -5.51 10.12
CA SER A 321 -17.90 -4.32 10.95
C SER A 321 -16.59 -3.83 11.60
N GLY A 322 -16.44 -2.51 11.75
CA GLY A 322 -15.46 -1.88 12.65
C GLY A 322 -14.24 -1.21 12.04
N SER A 323 -13.98 -1.31 10.73
CA SER A 323 -12.88 -0.58 10.10
C SER A 323 -13.30 0.85 9.72
N PRO A 324 -12.47 1.90 9.98
CA PRO A 324 -12.73 3.24 9.49
C PRO A 324 -12.76 3.32 7.96
N LEU A 325 -12.17 2.34 7.26
CA LEU A 325 -12.17 2.25 5.81
C LEU A 325 -13.53 1.88 5.22
N LEU A 326 -14.41 1.27 6.01
CA LEU A 326 -15.77 0.92 5.58
C LEU A 326 -16.62 2.16 5.24
N ALA A 327 -16.31 3.31 5.83
CA ALA A 327 -16.96 4.57 5.48
C ALA A 327 -16.69 5.00 4.03
N LEU A 328 -15.65 4.46 3.39
CA LEU A 328 -15.32 4.73 1.98
C LEU A 328 -15.94 3.74 1.00
N TYR A 329 -16.34 2.57 1.48
CA TYR A 329 -16.81 1.48 0.64
C TYR A 329 -18.09 1.81 -0.14
N ASP A 330 -18.99 2.56 0.46
CA ASP A 330 -20.39 2.70 0.00
C ASP A 330 -20.68 4.01 -0.76
N CYS A 331 -19.66 4.79 -1.13
CA CYS A 331 -19.93 6.19 -1.45
C CYS A 331 -19.50 6.67 -2.83
N GLY A 332 -18.93 5.83 -3.67
CA GLY A 332 -18.37 6.31 -4.95
C GLY A 332 -17.30 7.40 -4.78
N ARG A 333 -16.67 7.45 -3.61
CA ARG A 333 -15.71 8.49 -3.21
C ARG A 333 -14.27 8.14 -3.56
N LEU A 334 -14.04 6.97 -4.11
CA LEU A 334 -12.69 6.55 -4.51
C LEU A 334 -12.45 6.92 -5.98
N THR A 335 -11.32 7.56 -6.23
CA THR A 335 -10.77 7.74 -7.58
C THR A 335 -9.51 6.91 -7.70
N PHE A 336 -9.50 5.93 -8.59
CA PHE A 336 -8.35 5.05 -8.73
C PHE A 336 -7.25 5.74 -9.51
N ILE A 337 -6.09 5.83 -8.88
CA ILE A 337 -4.87 6.42 -9.41
C ILE A 337 -3.80 5.36 -9.60
N ASP A 338 -2.87 5.63 -10.51
CA ASP A 338 -1.64 4.88 -10.66
C ASP A 338 -0.47 5.73 -10.14
N THR A 339 0.42 5.11 -9.38
CA THR A 339 1.65 5.74 -8.89
C THR A 339 2.84 5.18 -9.64
N ASP A 340 3.83 6.02 -9.93
CA ASP A 340 5.01 5.64 -10.70
C ASP A 340 6.32 6.14 -10.07
N SER A 341 7.41 6.08 -10.84
CA SER A 341 8.73 6.54 -10.38
C SER A 341 8.79 8.05 -10.19
N SER A 342 7.99 8.83 -10.93
CA SER A 342 7.99 10.29 -10.82
C SER A 342 7.47 10.75 -9.46
N ASP A 343 6.53 10.02 -8.88
CA ASP A 343 6.03 10.26 -7.51
C ASP A 343 7.15 10.14 -6.48
N ARG A 344 7.99 9.11 -6.62
CA ARG A 344 9.12 8.88 -5.72
C ARG A 344 10.21 9.95 -5.88
N GLU A 345 10.46 10.38 -7.11
CA GLU A 345 11.42 11.46 -7.38
C GLU A 345 10.95 12.79 -6.78
N PHE A 346 9.67 13.11 -6.96
CA PHE A 346 9.07 14.30 -6.36
C PHE A 346 9.12 14.24 -4.83
N ASP A 347 8.76 13.11 -4.22
CA ASP A 347 8.81 12.93 -2.76
C ASP A 347 10.24 13.12 -2.23
N ALA A 348 11.23 12.56 -2.90
CA ALA A 348 12.63 12.71 -2.52
C ALA A 348 13.10 14.18 -2.62
N GLN A 349 12.66 14.92 -3.64
CA GLN A 349 12.95 16.34 -3.78
C GLN A 349 12.27 17.17 -2.69
N PHE A 350 11.01 16.88 -2.40
CA PHE A 350 10.27 17.59 -1.35
C PHE A 350 10.89 17.34 0.03
N ARG A 351 11.29 16.12 0.35
CA ARG A 351 12.00 15.81 1.62
C ARG A 351 13.31 16.56 1.75
N ARG A 352 14.11 16.64 0.68
CA ARG A 352 15.34 17.46 0.67
C ARG A 352 15.03 18.93 0.92
N THR A 353 13.93 19.44 0.38
CA THR A 353 13.49 20.82 0.64
C THR A 353 13.15 21.00 2.13
N ILE A 354 12.43 20.04 2.76
CA ILE A 354 12.16 20.08 4.20
C ILE A 354 13.47 20.08 5.01
N GLU A 355 14.41 19.20 4.68
CA GLU A 355 15.72 19.11 5.36
C GLU A 355 16.53 20.41 5.26
N LEU A 356 16.40 21.13 4.15
CA LEU A 356 17.11 22.41 3.94
C LEU A 356 16.41 23.59 4.64
N LEU A 357 15.13 23.48 4.93
CA LEU A 357 14.33 24.53 5.58
C LEU A 357 14.34 24.40 7.11
N GLY A 358 14.48 23.20 7.65
CA GLY A 358 14.51 22.88 9.08
C GLY A 358 15.94 22.82 9.60
#